data_d45fd0bef2ffc94fce1235e405f85756
#
_entry.id   d45fd0bef2ffc94fce1235e405f85756
#
_cell.length_a   1.000
_cell.length_b   1.000
_cell.length_c   1.000
_cell.angle_alpha   90.00
_cell.angle_beta   90.00
_cell.angle_gamma   90.00
#
_symmetry.space_group_name_H-M   'P 1'
#
loop_
_entity.id
_entity.type
_entity.pdbx_description
1 polymer ?
#
loop_
_entity_poly.entity_id
_entity_poly.type
_entity_poly.pdbx_seq_one_letter_code
_entity_poly.pdbx_strand_id
1 'polypeptide(L)' 'MAHKMPYSLVLDGKTIFESNYLPYMKRYADEQLEEFNGFYAEIRRYRKVYAFRFYNTKWPR' A
#
# COMPACT_ATOMS: atom_id res chain seq x y z
N MET A 1 -5.24 6.35 -24.08
CA MET A 1 -5.00 7.14 -22.86
C MET A 1 -4.94 6.24 -21.65
N ALA A 2 -3.89 6.38 -20.88
CA ALA A 2 -3.73 5.55 -19.70
C ALA A 2 -4.65 6.02 -18.58
N HIS A 3 -5.33 5.08 -17.93
CA HIS A 3 -6.15 5.39 -16.78
C HIS A 3 -5.26 5.33 -15.53
N LYS A 4 -5.31 6.39 -14.76
CA LYS A 4 -4.56 6.44 -13.52
C LYS A 4 -5.32 5.64 -12.47
N MET A 5 -4.65 4.67 -11.87
CA MET A 5 -5.26 3.89 -10.81
C MET A 5 -5.47 4.76 -9.57
N PRO A 6 -6.62 4.60 -8.88
CA PRO A 6 -6.90 5.47 -7.73
C PRO A 6 -6.02 5.18 -6.52
N TYR A 7 -5.53 3.95 -6.38
CA TYR A 7 -4.73 3.58 -5.22
C TYR A 7 -3.29 3.33 -5.61
N SER A 8 -2.38 3.79 -4.76
CA SER A 8 -0.94 3.55 -4.91
C SER A 8 -0.43 2.95 -3.60
N LEU A 9 0.40 1.93 -3.72
CA LEU A 9 1.06 1.35 -2.55
C LEU A 9 2.47 1.90 -2.46
N VAL A 10 2.75 2.57 -1.35
CA VAL A 10 4.07 3.14 -1.09
C VAL A 10 4.71 2.31 0.02
N LEU A 11 5.85 1.70 -0.28
CA LEU A 11 6.58 0.88 0.68
C LEU A 11 7.90 1.55 0.98
N ASP A 12 8.11 1.88 2.25
CA ASP A 12 9.33 2.53 2.72
C ASP A 12 9.68 3.78 1.90
N GLY A 13 8.62 4.55 1.57
CA GLY A 13 8.79 5.80 0.84
C GLY A 13 8.82 5.68 -0.67
N LYS A 14 8.69 4.46 -1.19
CA LYS A 14 8.76 4.23 -2.64
C LYS A 14 7.46 3.61 -3.14
N THR A 15 6.88 4.18 -4.18
CA THR A 15 5.69 3.62 -4.81
C THR A 15 6.07 2.34 -5.56
N ILE A 16 5.45 1.23 -5.19
CA ILE A 16 5.79 -0.07 -5.78
C ILE A 16 4.65 -0.70 -6.56
N PHE A 17 3.43 -0.20 -6.39
CA PHE A 17 2.28 -0.86 -7.00
C PHE A 17 1.10 0.11 -7.07
N GLU A 18 0.29 -0.04 -8.11
CA GLU A 18 -0.94 0.76 -8.27
C GLU A 18 -2.08 -0.17 -8.64
N SER A 19 -3.28 0.12 -8.12
CA SER A 19 -4.44 -0.73 -8.36
C SER A 19 -5.72 0.06 -8.12
N ASN A 20 -6.83 -0.49 -8.61
CA ASN A 20 -8.15 0.03 -8.32
C ASN A 20 -8.90 -0.85 -7.31
N TYR A 21 -8.23 -1.82 -6.71
CA TYR A 21 -8.88 -2.78 -5.82
C TYR A 21 -8.17 -2.80 -4.46
N LEU A 22 -8.80 -2.18 -3.47
CA LEU A 22 -8.19 -1.96 -2.17
C LEU A 22 -7.83 -3.24 -1.40
N PRO A 23 -8.69 -4.27 -1.33
CA PRO A 23 -8.31 -5.48 -0.60
C PRO A 23 -7.05 -6.14 -1.13
N TYR A 24 -6.84 -6.09 -2.43
CA TYR A 24 -5.66 -6.63 -3.05
C TYR A 24 -4.41 -5.85 -2.65
N MET A 25 -4.55 -4.53 -2.58
CA MET A 25 -3.46 -3.67 -2.15
C MET A 25 -3.01 -4.00 -0.73
N LYS A 26 -3.96 -4.19 0.16
CA LYS A 26 -3.65 -4.53 1.55
C LYS A 26 -2.95 -5.87 1.67
N ARG A 27 -3.41 -6.86 0.92
CA ARG A 27 -2.79 -8.18 0.91
C ARG A 27 -1.36 -8.12 0.39
N TYR A 28 -1.17 -7.39 -0.69
CA TYR A 28 0.16 -7.24 -1.27
C TYR A 28 1.11 -6.52 -0.31
N ALA A 29 0.63 -5.49 0.35
CA ALA A 29 1.42 -4.77 1.34
C ALA A 29 1.80 -5.68 2.51
N ASP A 30 0.85 -6.49 2.98
CA ASP A 30 1.12 -7.43 4.07
C ASP A 30 2.23 -8.40 3.69
N GLU A 31 2.19 -8.91 2.47
CA GLU A 31 3.22 -9.81 1.98
C GLU A 31 4.58 -9.13 1.96
N GLN A 32 4.65 -7.90 1.47
CA GLN A 32 5.90 -7.16 1.43
C GLN A 32 6.46 -6.90 2.83
N LEU A 33 5.61 -6.57 3.78
CA LEU A 33 6.03 -6.28 5.14
C LEU A 33 6.46 -7.54 5.89
N GLU A 34 5.77 -8.65 5.66
CA GLU A 34 5.99 -9.86 6.43
C GLU A 34 7.01 -10.79 5.80
N GLU A 35 7.12 -10.84 4.48
CA GLU A 35 8.00 -11.76 3.80
C GLU A 35 9.25 -11.11 3.22
N PHE A 36 9.21 -9.85 2.89
CA PHE A 36 10.30 -9.17 2.20
C PHE A 36 10.93 -8.05 3.01
N ASN A 37 10.73 -8.08 4.33
CA ASN A 37 11.39 -7.16 5.25
C ASN A 37 11.05 -5.69 5.04
N GLY A 38 9.89 -5.40 4.48
CA GLY A 38 9.41 -4.03 4.42
C GLY A 38 9.16 -3.52 5.84
N PHE A 39 9.30 -2.23 6.05
CA PHE A 39 9.13 -1.63 7.36
C PHE A 39 7.80 -0.90 7.50
N TYR A 40 7.43 -0.11 6.49
CA TYR A 40 6.27 0.77 6.55
C TYR A 40 5.56 0.82 5.21
N ALA A 41 4.27 0.58 5.21
CA ALA A 41 3.47 0.61 4.00
C ALA A 41 2.35 1.64 4.12
N GLU A 42 2.14 2.39 3.07
CA GLU A 42 1.10 3.39 2.93
C GLU A 42 0.27 3.07 1.71
N ILE A 43 -1.05 3.14 1.83
CA ILE A 43 -1.93 3.11 0.67
C ILE A 43 -2.43 4.53 0.47
N ARG A 44 -2.17 5.10 -0.68
CA ARG A 44 -2.62 6.44 -1.02
C ARG A 44 -3.72 6.36 -2.04
N ARG A 45 -4.74 7.18 -1.85
CA ARG A 45 -5.79 7.35 -2.84
C ARG A 45 -5.51 8.68 -3.52
N TYR A 46 -5.08 8.60 -4.79
CA TYR A 46 -4.54 9.73 -5.52
C TYR A 46 -3.35 10.30 -4.75
N ARG A 47 -3.46 11.47 -4.15
CA ARG A 47 -2.35 12.10 -3.43
C ARG A 47 -2.51 12.08 -1.92
N LYS A 48 -3.59 11.44 -1.42
CA LYS A 48 -3.87 11.44 0.01
C LYS A 48 -3.62 10.08 0.61
N VAL A 49 -3.06 10.06 1.80
CA VAL A 49 -2.88 8.81 2.53
C VAL A 49 -4.25 8.28 2.93
N TYR A 50 -4.56 7.08 2.49
CA TYR A 50 -5.83 6.43 2.79
C TYR A 50 -5.70 5.52 4.00
N ALA A 51 -4.61 4.76 4.08
CA ALA A 51 -4.34 3.86 5.19
C ALA A 51 -2.84 3.60 5.26
N PHE A 52 -2.36 3.21 6.41
CA PHE A 52 -0.95 2.86 6.56
C PHE A 52 -0.78 1.84 7.67
N ARG A 53 0.33 1.12 7.62
CA ARG A 53 0.70 0.23 8.72
C ARG A 53 2.21 0.01 8.71
N PHE A 54 2.74 -0.29 9.90
CA PHE A 54 4.11 -0.73 10.05
C PHE A 54 4.17 -2.26 10.03
N TYR A 55 5.36 -2.81 9.94
CA TYR A 55 5.51 -4.26 9.87
C TYR A 55 4.94 -4.96 11.12
N ASN A 56 4.90 -4.29 12.25
CA ASN A 56 4.42 -4.86 13.51
C ASN A 56 3.02 -4.41 13.91
N THR A 57 2.28 -3.79 13.00
CA THR A 57 0.91 -3.35 13.27
C THR A 57 -0.02 -3.92 12.20
N LYS A 58 -1.30 -3.63 12.35
CA LYS A 58 -2.31 -4.06 11.36
C LYS A 58 -2.98 -2.86 10.75
N TRP A 59 -3.67 -3.08 9.65
CA TRP A 59 -4.42 -2.03 9.00
C TRP A 59 -5.51 -1.50 9.94
N PRO A 60 -5.70 -0.19 10.01
CA PRO A 60 -6.83 0.35 10.76
C PRO A 60 -8.13 -0.01 10.06
N ARG A 61 -9.18 -0.04 10.82
CA ARG A 61 -10.52 -0.32 10.29
C ARG A 61 -11.17 0.92 9.73
#